data_f4107b905809c903ae687d3e7a808860
#
_entry.id   f4107b905809c903ae687d3e7a808860
#
_cell.length_a   1.000
_cell.length_b   1.000
_cell.length_c   1.000
_cell.angle_alpha   90.00
_cell.angle_beta   90.00
_cell.angle_gamma   90.00
#
_symmetry.space_group_name_H-M   'P 1'
#
loop_
_entity.id
_entity.type
_entity.pdbx_description
1 polymer ?
#
loop_
_entity_poly.entity_id
_entity_poly.type
_entity_poly.pdbx_seq_one_letter_code
_entity_poly.pdbx_strand_id
1 'polypeptide(L)'
;HLQELLKKEKYTKINFKVTKTQHLLLKASINGVKGNFILDTGASNSCVGFECIELFDLTASKSKTKAAGAGATGMFTQLAKSNQLQIGRWKNKNFHLVIFDLSHVNEALTQHKSKPVQGIIGADVLLEGKAIIDYYNHCLYLQ
;
A
#
# COMPACT_ATOMS: atom_id res chain seq x y z
N HIS A 1 -10.70 16.02 -18.81
CA HIS A 1 -10.37 17.22 -18.04
C HIS A 1 -9.29 16.99 -17.00
N LEU A 2 -9.66 16.35 -15.90
CA LEU A 2 -8.72 16.12 -14.79
C LEU A 2 -7.53 15.28 -15.24
N GLN A 3 -7.80 14.20 -15.95
CA GLN A 3 -6.74 13.30 -16.42
C GLN A 3 -5.74 14.02 -17.33
N GLU A 4 -6.23 14.86 -18.25
CA GLU A 4 -5.38 15.62 -19.16
C GLU A 4 -4.51 16.64 -18.41
N LEU A 5 -5.13 17.37 -17.47
CA LEU A 5 -4.43 18.34 -16.65
C LEU A 5 -3.30 17.69 -15.85
N LEU A 6 -3.61 16.57 -15.20
CA LEU A 6 -2.64 15.86 -14.38
C LEU A 6 -1.53 15.23 -15.20
N LYS A 7 -1.82 14.79 -16.42
CA LYS A 7 -0.79 14.30 -17.34
C LYS A 7 0.21 15.39 -17.67
N LYS A 8 -0.24 16.63 -17.90
CA LYS A 8 0.64 17.79 -18.13
C LYS A 8 1.52 18.06 -16.93
N GLU A 9 1.01 17.85 -15.73
CA GLU A 9 1.76 18.01 -14.48
C GLU A 9 2.62 16.80 -14.13
N LYS A 10 2.78 15.86 -15.05
CA LYS A 10 3.60 14.65 -14.92
C LYS A 10 3.13 13.66 -13.87
N TYR A 11 1.83 13.62 -13.62
CA TYR A 11 1.25 12.57 -12.79
C TYR A 11 1.13 11.25 -13.55
N THR A 12 1.38 10.15 -12.85
CA THR A 12 1.05 8.83 -13.37
C THR A 12 -0.30 8.38 -12.83
N LYS A 13 -1.08 7.72 -13.67
CA LYS A 13 -2.40 7.20 -13.32
C LYS A 13 -2.30 5.74 -12.95
N ILE A 14 -2.84 5.37 -11.81
CA ILE A 14 -2.92 4.00 -11.31
C ILE A 14 -4.39 3.65 -11.10
N ASN A 15 -4.87 2.60 -11.74
CA ASN A 15 -6.25 2.15 -11.55
C ASN A 15 -6.37 1.33 -10.26
N PHE A 16 -7.49 1.47 -9.57
CA PHE A 16 -7.82 0.60 -8.45
C PHE A 16 -9.21 0.01 -8.60
N LYS A 17 -9.50 -1.02 -7.84
CA LYS A 17 -10.83 -1.63 -7.77
C LYS A 17 -11.41 -1.38 -6.39
N VAL A 18 -12.72 -1.20 -6.32
CA VAL A 18 -13.42 -1.09 -5.04
C VAL A 18 -14.00 -2.45 -4.71
N THR A 19 -13.67 -2.99 -3.55
CA THR A 19 -14.17 -4.29 -3.10
C THR A 19 -15.57 -4.15 -2.52
N LYS A 20 -16.22 -5.30 -2.26
CA LYS A 20 -17.51 -5.32 -1.57
C LYS A 20 -17.42 -4.75 -0.15
N THR A 21 -16.25 -4.78 0.46
CA THR A 21 -15.99 -4.20 1.77
C THR A 21 -15.62 -2.72 1.71
N GLN A 22 -15.74 -2.09 0.53
CA GLN A 22 -15.41 -0.67 0.28
C GLN A 22 -13.91 -0.36 0.41
N HIS A 23 -13.05 -1.35 0.25
CA HIS A 23 -11.61 -1.13 0.19
C HIS A 23 -11.17 -0.83 -1.24
N LEU A 24 -10.15 0.00 -1.38
CA LEU A 24 -9.55 0.32 -2.66
C LEU A 24 -8.36 -0.62 -2.88
N LEU A 25 -8.43 -1.46 -3.90
CA LEU A 25 -7.37 -2.42 -4.23
C LEU A 25 -6.57 -1.97 -5.43
N LEU A 26 -5.25 -1.95 -5.29
CA LEU A 26 -4.34 -1.67 -6.40
C LEU A 26 -3.18 -2.66 -6.40
N LYS A 27 -2.45 -2.66 -7.51
CA LYS A 27 -1.24 -3.47 -7.64
C LYS A 27 -0.01 -2.59 -7.45
N ALA A 28 0.96 -3.10 -6.71
CA ALA A 28 2.26 -2.47 -6.54
C ALA A 28 3.33 -3.56 -6.57
N SER A 29 4.58 -3.14 -6.79
CA SER A 29 5.71 -4.06 -6.75
C SER A 29 6.69 -3.63 -5.67
N ILE A 30 7.21 -4.60 -4.94
CA ILE A 30 8.27 -4.38 -3.97
C ILE A 30 9.44 -5.26 -4.38
N ASN A 31 10.60 -4.63 -4.58
CA ASN A 31 11.81 -5.32 -5.02
C ASN A 31 11.57 -6.16 -6.29
N GLY A 32 10.75 -5.64 -7.20
CA GLY A 32 10.42 -6.28 -8.47
C GLY A 32 9.33 -7.34 -8.42
N VAL A 33 8.74 -7.61 -7.26
CA VAL A 33 7.70 -8.62 -7.10
C VAL A 33 6.35 -7.96 -6.92
N LYS A 34 5.37 -8.33 -7.73
CA LYS A 34 4.02 -7.76 -7.68
C LYS A 34 3.22 -8.30 -6.51
N GLY A 35 2.39 -7.44 -5.93
CA GLY A 35 1.42 -7.80 -4.90
C GLY A 35 0.16 -6.97 -5.02
N ASN A 36 -0.85 -7.37 -4.27
CA ASN A 36 -2.10 -6.65 -4.13
C ASN A 36 -2.08 -5.85 -2.83
N PHE A 37 -2.48 -4.60 -2.91
CA PHE A 37 -2.41 -3.68 -1.78
C PHE A 37 -3.73 -2.94 -1.60
N ILE A 38 -4.08 -2.68 -0.36
CA ILE A 38 -5.16 -1.74 -0.04
C ILE A 38 -4.58 -0.34 0.00
N LEU A 39 -5.25 0.60 -0.63
CA LEU A 39 -4.98 2.02 -0.51
C LEU A 39 -5.76 2.54 0.70
N ASP A 40 -5.05 2.94 1.75
CA ASP A 40 -5.67 3.36 3.02
C ASP A 40 -5.10 4.71 3.48
N THR A 41 -5.90 5.75 3.31
CA THR A 41 -5.51 7.10 3.73
C THR A 41 -5.37 7.25 5.24
N GLY A 42 -5.98 6.34 6.01
CA GLY A 42 -5.89 6.34 7.47
C GLY A 42 -4.66 5.65 8.02
N ALA A 43 -3.91 4.92 7.20
CA ALA A 43 -2.66 4.29 7.62
C ALA A 43 -1.51 5.27 7.48
N SER A 44 -0.79 5.55 8.56
CA SER A 44 0.35 6.48 8.53
C SER A 44 1.53 5.94 7.74
N ASN A 45 1.77 4.64 7.85
CA ASN A 45 2.87 3.96 7.19
C ASN A 45 2.35 2.84 6.31
N SER A 46 2.95 2.71 5.13
CA SER A 46 2.72 1.54 4.28
C SER A 46 3.32 0.31 4.93
N CYS A 47 2.65 -0.83 4.79
CA CYS A 47 3.06 -2.05 5.45
C CYS A 47 2.81 -3.28 4.60
N VAL A 48 3.46 -4.37 4.97
CA VAL A 48 3.24 -5.71 4.40
C VAL A 48 3.07 -6.72 5.52
N GLY A 49 2.43 -7.85 5.24
CA GLY A 49 2.27 -8.92 6.19
C GLY A 49 3.59 -9.65 6.47
N PHE A 50 3.66 -10.33 7.62
CA PHE A 50 4.85 -11.10 8.00
C PHE A 50 5.16 -12.21 6.98
N GLU A 51 4.14 -12.81 6.40
CA GLU A 51 4.30 -13.85 5.39
C GLU A 51 4.90 -13.34 4.08
N CYS A 52 4.99 -12.02 3.92
CA CYS A 52 5.53 -11.39 2.70
C CYS A 52 7.03 -11.10 2.81
N ILE A 53 7.67 -11.38 3.93
CA ILE A 53 9.11 -11.15 4.09
C ILE A 53 9.90 -11.91 3.04
N GLU A 54 9.60 -13.18 2.87
CA GLU A 54 10.28 -14.01 1.84
C GLU A 54 9.84 -13.61 0.43
N LEU A 55 8.55 -13.38 0.23
CA LEU A 55 7.98 -13.03 -1.09
C LEU A 55 8.68 -11.81 -1.69
N PHE A 56 8.88 -10.76 -0.91
CA PHE A 56 9.47 -9.51 -1.36
C PHE A 56 10.97 -9.38 -1.06
N ASP A 57 11.60 -10.44 -0.57
CA ASP A 57 13.02 -10.47 -0.23
C ASP A 57 13.39 -9.34 0.74
N LEU A 58 12.65 -9.25 1.85
CA LEU A 58 12.83 -8.20 2.83
C LEU A 58 13.83 -8.62 3.91
N THR A 59 14.61 -7.64 4.36
CA THR A 59 15.45 -7.79 5.55
C THR A 59 14.75 -7.09 6.71
N ALA A 60 14.18 -7.87 7.60
CA ALA A 60 13.39 -7.37 8.71
C ALA A 60 14.23 -7.14 9.95
N SER A 61 13.95 -6.03 10.65
CA SER A 61 14.56 -5.71 11.95
C SER A 61 13.48 -5.26 12.92
N LYS A 62 13.79 -5.27 14.21
CA LYS A 62 12.84 -4.78 15.21
C LYS A 62 12.49 -3.33 14.98
N SER A 63 11.19 -3.01 15.04
CA SER A 63 10.69 -1.66 14.95
C SER A 63 10.32 -1.16 16.34
N LYS A 64 10.61 0.12 16.62
CA LYS A 64 10.11 0.80 17.82
C LYS A 64 8.70 1.34 17.61
N THR A 65 8.21 1.33 16.38
CA THR A 65 6.88 1.83 16.05
C THR A 65 5.85 0.74 16.35
N LYS A 66 4.86 1.08 17.17
CA LYS A 66 3.70 0.22 17.35
C LYS A 66 2.67 0.55 16.28
N ALA A 67 2.08 -0.46 15.68
CA ALA A 67 1.03 -0.24 14.70
C ALA A 67 -0.22 0.28 15.42
N ALA A 68 -0.76 1.39 14.92
CA ALA A 68 -2.07 1.88 15.28
C ALA A 68 -2.92 1.84 14.01
N GLY A 69 -4.21 1.61 14.15
CA GLY A 69 -5.11 1.42 13.02
C GLY A 69 -5.32 -0.06 12.73
N ALA A 70 -6.10 -0.39 11.70
CA ALA A 70 -6.49 -1.76 11.35
C ALA A 70 -7.06 -2.59 12.54
N GLY A 71 -7.59 -1.91 13.55
CA GLY A 71 -8.18 -2.55 14.73
C GLY A 71 -7.19 -3.14 15.72
N ALA A 72 -5.90 -2.88 15.57
CA ALA A 72 -4.87 -3.48 16.42
C ALA A 72 -4.00 -2.41 17.07
N THR A 73 -4.16 -2.21 18.37
CA THR A 73 -3.31 -1.31 19.16
C THR A 73 -2.26 -2.13 19.91
N GLY A 74 -1.03 -1.64 19.93
CA GLY A 74 0.05 -2.27 20.67
C GLY A 74 0.61 -3.54 20.06
N MET A 75 0.29 -3.84 18.82
CA MET A 75 0.83 -5.00 18.12
C MET A 75 2.28 -4.80 17.73
N PHE A 76 3.00 -5.90 17.77
CA PHE A 76 4.41 -5.98 17.39
C PHE A 76 4.57 -5.70 15.89
N THR A 77 5.54 -4.86 15.56
CA THR A 77 5.90 -4.59 14.18
C THR A 77 7.40 -4.82 13.96
N GLN A 78 7.75 -5.02 12.68
CA GLN A 78 9.13 -5.01 12.25
C GLN A 78 9.30 -3.95 11.16
N LEU A 79 10.53 -3.64 10.83
CA LEU A 79 10.86 -2.65 9.82
C LEU A 79 11.79 -3.27 8.78
N ALA A 80 11.50 -3.02 7.51
CA ALA A 80 12.39 -3.37 6.41
C ALA A 80 12.80 -2.08 5.71
N LYS A 81 14.10 -1.76 5.71
CA LYS A 81 14.64 -0.53 5.13
C LYS A 81 15.12 -0.73 3.70
N SER A 82 15.14 0.36 2.96
CA SER A 82 15.82 0.46 1.67
C SER A 82 15.29 -0.49 0.60
N ASN A 83 13.96 -0.52 0.46
CA ASN A 83 13.31 -1.34 -0.55
C ASN A 83 12.91 -0.49 -1.76
N GLN A 84 12.81 -1.14 -2.91
CA GLN A 84 12.29 -0.49 -4.10
C GLN A 84 10.78 -0.71 -4.16
N LEU A 85 10.02 0.38 -4.05
CA LEU A 85 8.57 0.37 -4.21
C LEU A 85 8.24 0.97 -5.57
N GLN A 86 7.37 0.30 -6.33
CA GLN A 86 6.89 0.80 -7.60
C GLN A 86 5.38 0.66 -7.68
N ILE A 87 4.70 1.76 -8.01
CA ILE A 87 3.26 1.79 -8.22
C ILE A 87 3.03 2.46 -9.57
N GLY A 88 2.66 1.65 -10.58
CA GLY A 88 2.64 2.15 -11.95
C GLY A 88 4.04 2.63 -12.36
N ARG A 89 4.15 3.88 -12.78
CA ARG A 89 5.44 4.51 -13.13
C ARG A 89 6.10 5.19 -11.95
N TRP A 90 5.38 5.35 -10.84
CA TRP A 90 5.94 5.97 -9.65
C TRP A 90 6.88 5.00 -8.94
N LYS A 91 8.05 5.47 -8.54
CA LYS A 91 9.07 4.66 -7.89
C LYS A 91 9.68 5.38 -6.71
N ASN A 92 9.98 4.60 -5.66
CA ASN A 92 10.87 5.02 -4.60
C ASN A 92 11.88 3.91 -4.37
N LYS A 93 13.16 4.21 -4.61
CA LYS A 93 14.23 3.20 -4.55
C LYS A 93 14.78 2.98 -3.14
N ASN A 94 14.35 3.76 -2.18
CA ASN A 94 14.84 3.71 -0.80
C ASN A 94 13.67 3.79 0.17
N PHE A 95 12.66 2.94 -0.04
CA PHE A 95 11.43 2.96 0.74
C PHE A 95 11.53 2.06 1.96
N HIS A 96 11.06 2.57 3.10
CA HIS A 96 11.02 1.82 4.36
C HIS A 96 9.61 1.30 4.58
N LEU A 97 9.51 -0.01 4.78
CA LEU A 97 8.24 -0.70 4.98
C LEU A 97 8.09 -1.15 6.42
N VAL A 98 6.92 -0.95 6.98
CA VAL A 98 6.53 -1.58 8.25
C VAL A 98 6.02 -2.98 7.94
N ILE A 99 6.40 -3.95 8.75
CA ILE A 99 5.91 -5.32 8.67
C ILE A 99 4.92 -5.53 9.81
N PHE A 100 3.73 -5.97 9.51
CA PHE A 100 2.61 -5.97 10.42
C PHE A 100 1.68 -7.16 10.14
N ASP A 101 0.99 -7.65 11.16
CA ASP A 101 0.04 -8.75 10.99
C ASP A 101 -1.24 -8.26 10.30
N LEU A 102 -1.46 -8.71 9.07
CA LEU A 102 -2.62 -8.38 8.26
C LEU A 102 -3.72 -9.46 8.29
N SER A 103 -3.65 -10.41 9.22
CA SER A 103 -4.60 -11.52 9.25
C SER A 103 -6.06 -11.05 9.39
N HIS A 104 -6.33 -10.05 10.23
CA HIS A 104 -7.69 -9.50 10.38
C HIS A 104 -8.21 -8.87 9.09
N VAL A 105 -7.36 -8.12 8.41
CA VAL A 105 -7.72 -7.49 7.14
C VAL A 105 -8.03 -8.57 6.10
N ASN A 106 -7.17 -9.56 5.99
CA ASN A 106 -7.34 -10.64 5.00
C ASN A 106 -8.51 -11.55 5.30
N GLU A 107 -8.82 -11.81 6.58
CA GLU A 107 -10.02 -12.52 6.95
C GLU A 107 -11.28 -11.79 6.49
N ALA A 108 -11.36 -10.48 6.72
CA ALA A 108 -12.49 -9.68 6.29
C ALA A 108 -12.65 -9.71 4.76
N LEU A 109 -11.54 -9.59 4.02
CA LEU A 109 -11.57 -9.64 2.56
C LEU A 109 -12.04 -11.01 2.05
N THR A 110 -11.51 -12.10 2.57
CA THR A 110 -11.85 -13.45 2.11
C THR A 110 -13.28 -13.84 2.47
N GLN A 111 -13.80 -13.40 3.62
CA GLN A 111 -15.21 -13.61 3.99
C GLN A 111 -16.16 -12.96 2.98
N HIS A 112 -15.76 -11.88 2.33
CA HIS A 112 -16.54 -11.20 1.30
C HIS A 112 -16.08 -11.56 -0.11
N LYS A 113 -15.42 -12.71 -0.28
CA LYS A 113 -14.96 -13.26 -1.57
C LYS A 113 -13.97 -12.34 -2.32
N SER A 114 -13.28 -11.48 -1.61
CA SER A 114 -12.18 -10.70 -2.16
C SER A 114 -10.86 -11.44 -1.95
N LYS A 115 -9.89 -11.17 -2.82
CA LYS A 115 -8.56 -11.77 -2.69
C LYS A 115 -7.81 -11.18 -1.49
N PRO A 116 -6.97 -11.97 -0.82
CA PRO A 116 -6.12 -11.42 0.23
C PRO A 116 -5.11 -10.44 -0.35
N VAL A 117 -4.65 -9.52 0.48
CA VAL A 117 -3.66 -8.52 0.10
C VAL A 117 -2.32 -8.80 0.79
N GLN A 118 -1.25 -8.38 0.15
CA GLN A 118 0.09 -8.49 0.69
C GLN A 118 0.44 -7.31 1.58
N GLY A 119 -0.22 -6.18 1.38
CA GLY A 119 0.08 -5.00 2.16
C GLY A 119 -0.93 -3.87 2.02
N ILE A 120 -0.55 -2.75 2.61
CA ILE A 120 -1.33 -1.51 2.63
C ILE A 120 -0.42 -0.38 2.16
N ILE A 121 -0.93 0.45 1.25
CA ILE A 121 -0.30 1.71 0.84
C ILE A 121 -0.93 2.81 1.68
N GLY A 122 -0.13 3.48 2.46
CA GLY A 122 -0.59 4.48 3.42
C GLY A 122 -0.19 5.91 3.07
N ALA A 123 -0.34 6.78 4.05
CA ALA A 123 -0.13 8.21 3.90
C ALA A 123 1.31 8.58 3.55
N ASP A 124 2.29 7.78 3.95
CA ASP A 124 3.70 8.02 3.61
C ASP A 124 3.92 8.08 2.10
N VAL A 125 3.33 7.14 1.35
CA VAL A 125 3.38 7.15 -0.12
C VAL A 125 2.55 8.29 -0.69
N LEU A 126 1.34 8.47 -0.16
CA LEU A 126 0.41 9.46 -0.68
C LEU A 126 0.95 10.89 -0.54
N LEU A 127 1.61 11.19 0.58
CA LEU A 127 2.24 12.49 0.79
C LEU A 127 3.44 12.69 -0.14
N GLU A 128 4.30 11.70 -0.22
CA GLU A 128 5.49 11.77 -1.07
C GLU A 128 5.13 11.92 -2.54
N GLY A 129 4.13 11.17 -3.00
CA GLY A 129 3.67 11.19 -4.39
C GLY A 129 2.65 12.27 -4.69
N LYS A 130 2.39 13.20 -3.77
CA LYS A 130 1.41 14.28 -3.97
C LYS A 130 0.09 13.76 -4.50
N ALA A 131 -0.44 12.72 -3.86
CA ALA A 131 -1.52 11.90 -4.35
C ALA A 131 -2.81 12.65 -4.56
N ILE A 132 -3.50 12.27 -5.64
CA ILE A 132 -4.89 12.67 -5.89
C ILE A 132 -5.68 11.39 -6.10
N ILE A 133 -6.73 11.20 -5.30
CA ILE A 133 -7.58 10.02 -5.38
C ILE A 133 -8.89 10.41 -6.05
N ASP A 134 -9.18 9.81 -7.19
CA ASP A 134 -10.40 10.01 -7.95
C ASP A 134 -11.32 8.81 -7.73
N TYR A 135 -12.24 8.95 -6.78
CA TYR A 135 -13.19 7.88 -6.48
C TYR A 135 -14.14 7.61 -7.64
N TYR A 136 -14.54 8.67 -8.34
CA TYR A 136 -15.50 8.53 -9.44
C TYR A 136 -14.96 7.66 -10.56
N ASN A 137 -13.71 7.88 -10.94
CA ASN A 137 -13.06 7.15 -12.04
C ASN A 137 -12.20 5.97 -11.56
N HIS A 138 -12.19 5.67 -10.26
CA HIS A 138 -11.45 4.56 -9.65
C HIS A 138 -9.96 4.59 -10.00
N CYS A 139 -9.33 5.74 -9.78
CA CYS A 139 -7.90 5.85 -10.01
C CYS A 139 -7.18 6.75 -9.01
N LEU A 140 -5.90 6.47 -8.86
CA LEU A 140 -4.95 7.22 -8.05
C LEU A 140 -3.95 7.87 -8.97
N TYR A 141 -3.65 9.14 -8.72
CA TYR A 141 -2.60 9.86 -9.41
C TYR A 141 -1.44 10.13 -8.45
N LEU A 142 -0.23 9.79 -8.88
CA LEU A 142 1.01 10.07 -8.14
C LEU A 142 1.98 10.84 -9.03
N GLN A 143 2.74 11.73 -8.40
CA GLN A 143 3.74 12.53 -9.10
C GLN A 143 5.15 12.22 -8.60
#